data_56e1bcb3abc73d1c634038bbf512804a
#
_entry.id   56e1bcb3abc73d1c634038bbf512804a
#
_cell.length_a   1.000
_cell.length_b   1.000
_cell.length_c   1.000
_cell.angle_alpha   90.00
_cell.angle_beta   90.00
_cell.angle_gamma   90.00
#
_symmetry.space_group_name_H-M   'P 1'
#
loop_
_entity.id
_entity.type
_entity.pdbx_description
1 polymer ?
#
loop_
_entity_poly.entity_id
_entity_poly.type
_entity_poly.pdbx_seq_one_letter_code
_entity_poly.pdbx_strand_id
1 'polypeptide(L)'
;NLLTSGGVPNPYNGDQTSRQQWESVSRGLARLDGKIPYIIAQGNHDVGYVAAENRYSSMPEYVYPERNSCFANSLVATGCNYQGINTMENAAFEFHNKTWGDILVIAFKFAPRDEALDWARQLIESEKFRNHKVIVLTHSFLGTSGERIKQESYKLTPRNWAQEVWTN
;
A
#
# COMPACT_ATOMS: atom_id res chain seq x y z
N ASN A 1 -3.31 1.29 12.42
CA ASN A 1 -4.26 2.33 11.99
C ASN A 1 -4.26 3.50 12.97
N LEU A 2 -3.22 4.31 12.96
CA LEU A 2 -3.09 5.46 13.85
C LEU A 2 -3.08 6.79 13.07
N LEU A 3 -2.96 6.71 11.74
CA LEU A 3 -2.77 7.88 10.91
C LEU A 3 -4.10 8.33 10.30
N THR A 4 -4.33 9.63 10.32
CA THR A 4 -5.39 10.28 9.58
C THR A 4 -4.77 11.24 8.59
N SER A 5 -5.29 11.33 7.38
CA SER A 5 -4.72 12.20 6.35
C SER A 5 -5.16 13.65 6.44
N GLY A 6 -6.17 13.97 7.23
CA GLY A 6 -6.81 15.28 7.21
C GLY A 6 -6.30 16.33 8.20
N GLY A 7 -5.31 16.03 9.01
CA GLY A 7 -4.78 16.99 9.99
C GLY A 7 -5.68 17.25 11.21
N VAL A 8 -6.82 16.56 11.32
CA VAL A 8 -7.72 16.66 12.46
C VAL A 8 -7.22 15.70 13.56
N PRO A 9 -7.06 16.15 14.81
CA PRO A 9 -6.72 15.26 15.91
C PRO A 9 -7.81 14.18 16.07
N ASN A 10 -7.38 12.92 16.14
CA ASN A 10 -8.28 11.81 16.43
C ASN A 10 -8.23 11.50 17.93
N PRO A 11 -9.35 11.51 18.66
CA PRO A 11 -9.36 11.25 20.09
C PRO A 11 -8.83 9.87 20.50
N TYR A 12 -8.84 8.91 19.56
CA TYR A 12 -8.25 7.58 19.78
C TYR A 12 -6.73 7.54 19.56
N ASN A 13 -6.17 8.57 18.94
CA ASN A 13 -4.74 8.68 18.63
C ASN A 13 -4.05 9.77 19.48
N GLY A 14 -4.71 10.25 20.52
CA GLY A 14 -4.26 11.36 21.35
C GLY A 14 -4.50 12.72 20.66
N ASP A 15 -3.68 13.70 20.99
CA ASP A 15 -3.80 15.09 20.58
C ASP A 15 -2.92 15.44 19.35
N GLN A 16 -2.30 14.44 18.71
CA GLN A 16 -1.47 14.64 17.53
C GLN A 16 -2.30 14.89 16.28
N THR A 17 -1.89 15.88 15.49
CA THR A 17 -2.41 16.08 14.14
C THR A 17 -1.96 14.97 13.21
N SER A 18 -2.64 14.78 12.07
CA SER A 18 -2.24 13.83 11.02
C SER A 18 -0.77 14.05 10.60
N ARG A 19 -0.36 15.31 10.41
CA ARG A 19 1.01 15.64 10.07
C ARG A 19 2.01 15.13 11.11
N GLN A 20 1.75 15.38 12.39
CA GLN A 20 2.63 14.92 13.48
C GLN A 20 2.72 13.40 13.55
N GLN A 21 1.61 12.70 13.27
CA GLN A 21 1.58 11.24 13.20
C GLN A 21 2.43 10.73 12.03
N TRP A 22 2.26 11.28 10.83
CA TRP A 22 3.08 10.95 9.67
C TRP A 22 4.56 11.25 9.88
N GLU A 23 4.90 12.39 10.45
CA GLU A 23 6.28 12.73 10.82
C GLU A 23 6.87 11.73 11.83
N SER A 24 6.06 11.25 12.78
CA SER A 24 6.50 10.26 13.75
C SER A 24 6.81 8.91 13.08
N VAL A 25 5.92 8.42 12.21
CA VAL A 25 6.15 7.20 11.42
C VAL A 25 7.36 7.38 10.51
N SER A 26 7.48 8.53 9.85
CA SER A 26 8.62 8.85 8.99
C SER A 26 9.95 8.80 9.73
N ARG A 27 10.02 9.33 10.97
CA ARG A 27 11.22 9.20 11.82
C ARG A 27 11.52 7.74 12.18
N GLY A 28 10.48 6.92 12.38
CA GLY A 28 10.65 5.48 12.58
C GLY A 28 11.26 4.78 11.37
N LEU A 29 10.71 5.03 10.19
CA LEU A 29 11.20 4.49 8.91
C LEU A 29 12.62 4.95 8.59
N ALA A 30 13.01 6.18 8.93
CA ALA A 30 14.35 6.70 8.73
C ALA A 30 15.45 5.87 9.41
N ARG A 31 15.11 5.06 10.41
CA ARG A 31 16.05 4.12 11.05
C ARG A 31 16.38 2.92 10.15
N LEU A 32 15.50 2.62 9.20
CA LEU A 32 15.63 1.51 8.26
C LEU A 32 16.20 1.98 6.91
N ASP A 33 16.04 3.28 6.58
CA ASP A 33 16.50 3.86 5.33
C ASP A 33 18.01 3.60 5.12
N GLY A 34 18.35 3.11 3.95
CA GLY A 34 19.72 2.73 3.60
C GLY A 34 20.25 1.43 4.22
N LYS A 35 19.44 0.71 5.00
CA LYS A 35 19.82 -0.53 5.68
C LYS A 35 19.08 -1.74 5.14
N ILE A 36 17.75 -1.63 5.07
CA ILE A 36 16.87 -2.70 4.56
C ILE A 36 15.75 -2.09 3.71
N PRO A 37 15.26 -2.78 2.67
CA PRO A 37 14.01 -2.41 2.03
C PRO A 37 12.84 -2.71 2.98
N TYR A 38 11.79 -1.92 2.87
CA TYR A 38 10.51 -2.16 3.55
C TYR A 38 9.35 -1.91 2.61
N ILE A 39 8.25 -2.57 2.84
CA ILE A 39 7.03 -2.45 2.03
C ILE A 39 5.91 -1.99 2.96
N ILE A 40 5.14 -0.99 2.52
CA ILE A 40 4.05 -0.41 3.28
C ILE A 40 2.75 -0.62 2.52
N ALA A 41 1.74 -1.18 3.20
CA ALA A 41 0.35 -1.15 2.76
C ALA A 41 -0.43 -0.15 3.61
N GLN A 42 -1.24 0.68 2.97
CA GLN A 42 -2.11 1.62 3.65
C GLN A 42 -3.30 0.89 4.29
N GLY A 43 -3.65 1.32 5.51
CA GLY A 43 -4.90 0.95 6.16
C GLY A 43 -6.01 1.98 5.89
N ASN A 44 -7.20 1.67 6.38
CA ASN A 44 -8.38 2.53 6.24
C ASN A 44 -8.25 3.90 6.91
N HIS A 45 -7.41 4.04 7.95
CA HIS A 45 -7.13 5.32 8.60
C HIS A 45 -5.98 6.11 7.96
N ASP A 46 -5.28 5.54 6.99
CA ASP A 46 -4.23 6.23 6.23
C ASP A 46 -4.78 6.89 4.95
N VAL A 47 -6.07 6.72 4.70
CA VAL A 47 -6.81 7.19 3.53
C VAL A 47 -8.03 7.98 3.98
N GLY A 48 -8.27 9.13 3.37
CA GLY A 48 -9.31 10.05 3.78
C GLY A 48 -8.87 10.98 4.92
N TYR A 49 -9.81 11.72 5.46
CA TYR A 49 -9.58 12.65 6.57
C TYR A 49 -9.78 12.00 7.95
N VAL A 50 -10.62 10.97 7.99
CA VAL A 50 -10.92 10.23 9.21
C VAL A 50 -10.68 8.74 9.02
N ALA A 51 -11.40 8.10 8.10
CA ALA A 51 -11.28 6.67 7.84
C ALA A 51 -11.87 6.32 6.46
N ALA A 52 -11.11 6.48 5.42
CA ALA A 52 -11.45 6.06 4.05
C ALA A 52 -12.80 6.58 3.52
N GLU A 53 -13.19 7.80 3.88
CA GLU A 53 -14.36 8.48 3.31
C GLU A 53 -14.07 9.08 1.94
N ASN A 54 -12.82 9.22 1.57
CA ASN A 54 -12.33 9.63 0.24
C ASN A 54 -10.98 8.96 -0.05
N ARG A 55 -10.36 9.26 -1.21
CA ARG A 55 -9.10 8.62 -1.63
C ARG A 55 -7.85 9.46 -1.39
N TYR A 56 -7.96 10.56 -0.70
CA TYR A 56 -6.81 11.36 -0.32
C TYR A 56 -5.88 10.60 0.62
N SER A 57 -4.58 10.79 0.50
CA SER A 57 -3.59 10.30 1.45
C SER A 57 -2.37 11.19 1.45
N SER A 58 -1.81 11.45 2.63
CA SER A 58 -0.51 12.12 2.77
C SER A 58 0.68 11.16 2.62
N MET A 59 0.46 9.87 2.44
CA MET A 59 1.57 8.90 2.32
C MET A 59 2.62 9.31 1.29
N PRO A 60 2.29 9.81 0.07
CA PRO A 60 3.29 10.18 -0.92
C PRO A 60 4.25 11.29 -0.49
N GLU A 61 3.89 12.11 0.48
CA GLU A 61 4.77 13.14 1.04
C GLU A 61 5.90 12.56 1.91
N TYR A 62 5.68 11.35 2.45
CA TYR A 62 6.57 10.72 3.43
C TYR A 62 7.21 9.44 2.91
N VAL A 63 6.58 8.77 1.94
CA VAL A 63 7.03 7.50 1.36
C VAL A 63 7.06 7.64 -0.16
N TYR A 64 8.26 7.75 -0.71
CA TYR A 64 8.52 7.96 -2.13
C TYR A 64 9.72 7.11 -2.56
N PRO A 65 9.90 6.85 -3.86
CA PRO A 65 10.93 5.91 -4.36
C PRO A 65 12.36 6.23 -3.90
N GLU A 66 12.72 7.49 -3.84
CA GLU A 66 14.09 7.95 -3.52
C GLU A 66 14.35 8.00 -2.00
N ARG A 67 13.31 7.82 -1.18
CA ARG A 67 13.45 7.91 0.28
C ARG A 67 14.46 6.91 0.83
N ASN A 68 14.38 5.66 0.40
CA ASN A 68 15.26 4.59 0.89
C ASN A 68 16.14 4.10 -0.25
N SER A 69 17.46 4.25 -0.12
CA SER A 69 18.39 3.80 -1.15
C SER A 69 18.32 2.30 -1.46
N CYS A 70 17.81 1.48 -0.52
CA CYS A 70 17.58 0.06 -0.75
C CYS A 70 16.43 -0.20 -1.76
N PHE A 71 15.55 0.77 -2.01
CA PHE A 71 14.52 0.65 -3.04
C PHE A 71 15.10 0.57 -4.46
N ALA A 72 16.26 1.18 -4.71
CA ALA A 72 16.93 1.10 -6.01
C ALA A 72 17.18 -0.34 -6.48
N ASN A 73 17.30 -1.29 -5.55
CA ASN A 73 17.57 -2.70 -5.84
C ASN A 73 16.31 -3.61 -5.73
N SER A 74 15.18 -3.08 -5.31
CA SER A 74 13.99 -3.89 -5.05
C SER A 74 12.71 -3.33 -5.64
N LEU A 75 12.52 -2.02 -5.64
CA LEU A 75 11.34 -1.39 -6.24
C LEU A 75 11.41 -1.50 -7.77
N VAL A 76 10.42 -2.15 -8.37
CA VAL A 76 10.40 -2.39 -9.82
C VAL A 76 9.31 -1.61 -10.56
N ALA A 77 8.24 -1.23 -9.87
CA ALA A 77 7.17 -0.42 -10.45
C ALA A 77 6.34 0.28 -9.37
N THR A 78 5.71 1.40 -9.75
CA THR A 78 4.66 2.07 -8.98
C THR A 78 3.42 2.22 -9.83
N GLY A 79 2.25 2.02 -9.23
CA GLY A 79 0.96 2.24 -9.87
C GLY A 79 0.39 3.62 -9.58
N CYS A 80 -0.60 4.02 -10.38
CA CYS A 80 -1.27 5.30 -10.22
C CYS A 80 -2.11 5.36 -8.94
N ASN A 81 -2.10 6.51 -8.29
CA ASN A 81 -3.09 6.87 -7.29
C ASN A 81 -4.39 7.35 -7.95
N TYR A 82 -5.36 7.83 -7.15
CA TYR A 82 -6.65 8.31 -7.66
C TYR A 82 -6.55 9.58 -8.55
N GLN A 83 -5.42 10.26 -8.54
CA GLN A 83 -5.14 11.45 -9.38
C GLN A 83 -4.38 11.09 -10.67
N GLY A 84 -4.10 9.81 -10.91
CA GLY A 84 -3.32 9.36 -12.06
C GLY A 84 -1.80 9.54 -11.89
N ILE A 85 -1.33 9.76 -10.66
CA ILE A 85 0.09 9.96 -10.36
C ILE A 85 0.66 8.65 -9.81
N ASN A 86 1.79 8.20 -10.36
CA ASN A 86 2.50 7.04 -9.85
C ASN A 86 3.10 7.34 -8.48
N THR A 87 2.72 6.57 -7.48
CA THR A 87 3.15 6.74 -6.09
C THR A 87 3.39 5.39 -5.41
N MET A 88 4.06 5.41 -4.27
CA MET A 88 4.27 4.22 -3.44
C MET A 88 2.98 3.67 -2.78
N GLU A 89 1.82 4.30 -3.01
CA GLU A 89 0.53 3.80 -2.55
C GLU A 89 0.14 2.47 -3.22
N ASN A 90 0.60 2.27 -4.48
CA ASN A 90 0.57 0.99 -5.17
C ASN A 90 1.99 0.73 -5.68
N ALA A 91 2.68 -0.27 -5.14
CA ALA A 91 4.08 -0.49 -5.44
C ALA A 91 4.41 -1.97 -5.58
N ALA A 92 5.35 -2.29 -6.47
CA ALA A 92 5.83 -3.65 -6.67
C ALA A 92 7.33 -3.75 -6.42
N PHE A 93 7.71 -4.80 -5.72
CA PHE A 93 9.09 -5.06 -5.30
C PHE A 93 9.52 -6.46 -5.75
N GLU A 94 10.73 -6.57 -6.26
CA GLU A 94 11.33 -7.83 -6.67
C GLU A 94 12.41 -8.25 -5.68
N PHE A 95 12.39 -9.52 -5.30
CA PHE A 95 13.40 -10.12 -4.43
C PHE A 95 13.87 -11.45 -5.01
N HIS A 96 15.13 -11.73 -4.88
CA HIS A 96 15.75 -12.99 -5.30
C HIS A 96 16.17 -13.80 -4.07
N ASN A 97 15.66 -15.00 -3.95
CA ASN A 97 15.98 -15.90 -2.84
C ASN A 97 16.47 -17.24 -3.37
N LYS A 98 17.60 -17.73 -2.85
CA LYS A 98 18.21 -18.99 -3.32
C LYS A 98 17.30 -20.21 -3.14
N THR A 99 16.45 -20.20 -2.11
CA THR A 99 15.56 -21.34 -1.78
C THR A 99 14.20 -21.17 -2.43
N TRP A 100 13.66 -19.95 -2.42
CA TRP A 100 12.29 -19.68 -2.87
C TRP A 100 12.21 -19.20 -4.32
N GLY A 101 13.36 -18.86 -4.92
CA GLY A 101 13.41 -18.29 -6.27
C GLY A 101 13.06 -16.81 -6.30
N ASP A 102 12.55 -16.37 -7.43
CA ASP A 102 12.19 -14.98 -7.68
C ASP A 102 10.80 -14.68 -7.14
N ILE A 103 10.68 -13.59 -6.40
CA ILE A 103 9.45 -13.18 -5.70
C ILE A 103 9.12 -11.77 -6.11
N LEU A 104 7.87 -11.56 -6.52
CA LEU A 104 7.28 -10.24 -6.76
C LEU A 104 6.29 -9.95 -5.63
N VAL A 105 6.55 -8.90 -4.86
CA VAL A 105 5.62 -8.44 -3.82
C VAL A 105 4.89 -7.20 -4.32
N ILE A 106 3.57 -7.25 -4.36
CA ILE A 106 2.72 -6.13 -4.79
C ILE A 106 1.95 -5.62 -3.59
N ALA A 107 2.20 -4.38 -3.21
CA ALA A 107 1.45 -3.68 -2.17
C ALA A 107 0.38 -2.80 -2.80
N PHE A 108 -0.85 -2.94 -2.34
CA PHE A 108 -1.97 -2.11 -2.75
C PHE A 108 -2.37 -1.09 -1.69
N LYS A 109 -2.79 0.06 -2.16
CA LYS A 109 -3.57 1.03 -1.39
C LYS A 109 -4.82 0.35 -0.80
N PHE A 110 -5.32 0.88 0.32
CA PHE A 110 -6.58 0.43 0.90
C PHE A 110 -7.73 0.49 -0.12
N ALA A 111 -8.49 -0.61 -0.24
CA ALA A 111 -9.57 -0.77 -1.21
C ALA A 111 -9.15 -0.34 -2.63
N PRO A 112 -8.23 -1.08 -3.28
CA PRO A 112 -7.68 -0.69 -4.57
C PRO A 112 -8.78 -0.49 -5.62
N ARG A 113 -8.53 0.40 -6.58
CA ARG A 113 -9.38 0.61 -7.73
C ARG A 113 -9.07 -0.42 -8.82
N ASP A 114 -9.97 -0.53 -9.80
CA ASP A 114 -9.81 -1.46 -10.93
C ASP A 114 -8.50 -1.20 -11.69
N GLU A 115 -8.13 0.07 -11.88
CA GLU A 115 -6.88 0.43 -12.55
C GLU A 115 -5.63 -0.06 -11.81
N ALA A 116 -5.69 -0.17 -10.47
CA ALA A 116 -4.58 -0.71 -9.70
C ALA A 116 -4.47 -2.24 -9.87
N LEU A 117 -5.61 -2.94 -9.97
CA LEU A 117 -5.63 -4.38 -10.25
C LEU A 117 -5.18 -4.67 -11.68
N ASP A 118 -5.64 -3.89 -12.67
CA ASP A 118 -5.21 -4.02 -14.05
C ASP A 118 -3.71 -3.76 -14.24
N TRP A 119 -3.17 -2.75 -13.55
CA TRP A 119 -1.73 -2.50 -13.50
C TRP A 119 -0.97 -3.70 -12.94
N ALA A 120 -1.43 -4.25 -11.82
CA ALA A 120 -0.78 -5.41 -11.20
C ALA A 120 -0.84 -6.66 -12.10
N ARG A 121 -1.99 -6.91 -12.74
CA ARG A 121 -2.16 -8.02 -13.69
C ARG A 121 -1.19 -7.89 -14.86
N GLN A 122 -1.13 -6.71 -15.50
CA GLN A 122 -0.20 -6.46 -16.59
C GLN A 122 1.26 -6.67 -16.17
N LEU A 123 1.60 -6.28 -14.95
CA LEU A 123 2.95 -6.50 -14.40
C LEU A 123 3.24 -7.99 -14.23
N ILE A 124 2.34 -8.74 -13.59
CA ILE A 124 2.49 -10.18 -13.32
C ILE A 124 2.60 -10.98 -14.62
N GLU A 125 1.78 -10.64 -15.60
CA GLU A 125 1.73 -11.34 -16.92
C GLU A 125 2.89 -10.96 -17.84
N SER A 126 3.65 -9.92 -17.51
CA SER A 126 4.77 -9.48 -18.32
C SER A 126 5.84 -10.58 -18.46
N GLU A 127 6.60 -10.56 -19.54
CA GLU A 127 7.67 -11.53 -19.80
C GLU A 127 8.66 -11.60 -18.64
N LYS A 128 8.94 -10.48 -18.00
CA LYS A 128 9.87 -10.40 -16.87
C LYS A 128 9.34 -11.15 -15.64
N PHE A 129 8.06 -10.99 -15.27
CA PHE A 129 7.54 -11.42 -13.97
C PHE A 129 6.65 -12.66 -14.01
N ARG A 130 6.23 -13.15 -15.17
CA ARG A 130 5.30 -14.29 -15.32
C ARG A 130 5.72 -15.59 -14.63
N ASN A 131 6.99 -15.73 -14.28
CA ASN A 131 7.52 -16.90 -13.58
C ASN A 131 7.83 -16.65 -12.10
N HIS A 132 7.58 -15.42 -11.60
CA HIS A 132 7.79 -15.09 -10.19
C HIS A 132 6.69 -15.66 -9.30
N LYS A 133 7.03 -15.96 -8.07
CA LYS A 133 6.05 -16.16 -7.02
C LYS A 133 5.50 -14.81 -6.60
N VAL A 134 4.18 -14.65 -6.60
CA VAL A 134 3.55 -13.36 -6.29
C VAL A 134 3.05 -13.37 -4.85
N ILE A 135 3.40 -12.32 -4.11
CA ILE A 135 2.84 -12.04 -2.78
C ILE A 135 2.08 -10.72 -2.90
N VAL A 136 0.78 -10.77 -2.56
CA VAL A 136 -0.06 -9.57 -2.49
C VAL A 136 -0.16 -9.11 -1.05
N LEU A 137 0.18 -7.84 -0.82
CA LEU A 137 0.05 -7.15 0.46
C LEU A 137 -1.07 -6.11 0.37
N THR A 138 -2.11 -6.29 1.16
CA THR A 138 -3.24 -5.36 1.27
C THR A 138 -3.80 -5.37 2.69
N HIS A 139 -4.49 -4.31 3.11
CA HIS A 139 -4.94 -4.15 4.49
C HIS A 139 -6.16 -5.02 4.82
N SER A 140 -7.24 -4.89 4.05
CA SER A 140 -8.50 -5.61 4.31
C SER A 140 -8.59 -6.85 3.43
N PHE A 141 -8.10 -7.99 3.93
CA PHE A 141 -8.11 -9.23 3.17
C PHE A 141 -8.90 -10.36 3.86
N LEU A 142 -8.62 -10.63 5.13
CA LEU A 142 -9.32 -11.66 5.90
C LEU A 142 -10.19 -11.05 6.99
N GLY A 143 -11.39 -11.58 7.15
CA GLY A 143 -12.27 -11.31 8.28
C GLY A 143 -11.81 -12.06 9.54
N THR A 144 -12.49 -11.81 10.66
CA THR A 144 -12.17 -12.41 11.96
C THR A 144 -12.37 -13.93 12.00
N SER A 145 -13.20 -14.46 11.11
CA SER A 145 -13.46 -15.92 10.93
C SER A 145 -12.53 -16.55 9.87
N GLY A 146 -11.61 -15.77 9.28
CA GLY A 146 -10.60 -16.27 8.34
C GLY A 146 -11.06 -16.32 6.88
N GLU A 147 -12.31 -15.95 6.56
CA GLU A 147 -12.77 -15.84 5.17
C GLU A 147 -12.31 -14.52 4.53
N ARG A 148 -12.24 -14.53 3.19
CA ARG A 148 -11.95 -13.32 2.44
C ARG A 148 -13.08 -12.30 2.59
N ILE A 149 -12.71 -11.05 2.87
CA ILE A 149 -13.66 -9.94 2.99
C ILE A 149 -14.30 -9.70 1.61
N LYS A 150 -15.64 -9.71 1.59
CA LYS A 150 -16.44 -9.44 0.39
C LYS A 150 -16.94 -8.02 0.34
N GLN A 151 -17.08 -7.36 1.49
CA GLN A 151 -17.56 -6.00 1.60
C GLN A 151 -17.16 -5.41 2.95
N GLU A 152 -16.86 -4.12 2.93
CA GLU A 152 -16.68 -3.28 4.10
C GLU A 152 -17.65 -2.10 4.08
N SER A 153 -17.84 -1.42 5.21
CA SER A 153 -18.80 -0.30 5.34
C SER A 153 -18.34 1.01 4.70
N TYR A 154 -17.11 1.06 4.16
CA TYR A 154 -16.56 2.28 3.54
C TYR A 154 -17.22 2.58 2.20
N LYS A 155 -17.49 3.87 1.95
CA LYS A 155 -18.22 4.35 0.76
C LYS A 155 -17.32 4.62 -0.46
N LEU A 156 -16.07 4.21 -0.43
CA LEU A 156 -15.16 4.35 -1.57
C LEU A 156 -15.70 3.63 -2.80
N THR A 157 -15.67 4.30 -3.96
CA THR A 157 -16.05 3.75 -5.26
C THR A 157 -15.19 4.37 -6.37
N PRO A 158 -14.80 3.61 -7.43
CA PRO A 158 -14.76 2.14 -7.49
C PRO A 158 -13.80 1.56 -6.45
N ARG A 159 -14.03 0.34 -6.03
CA ARG A 159 -13.22 -0.33 -5.02
C ARG A 159 -13.24 -1.83 -5.18
N ASN A 160 -12.17 -2.48 -4.72
CA ASN A 160 -12.08 -3.93 -4.68
C ASN A 160 -11.73 -4.37 -3.24
N TRP A 161 -12.41 -5.40 -2.78
CA TRP A 161 -12.14 -6.06 -1.51
C TRP A 161 -11.35 -7.34 -1.75
N ALA A 162 -11.08 -8.09 -0.70
CA ALA A 162 -10.25 -9.28 -0.77
C ALA A 162 -10.71 -10.30 -1.82
N GLN A 163 -12.03 -10.47 -2.01
CA GLN A 163 -12.53 -11.40 -3.01
C GLN A 163 -12.21 -10.95 -4.43
N GLU A 164 -12.42 -9.67 -4.75
CA GLU A 164 -12.09 -9.13 -6.08
C GLU A 164 -10.58 -9.09 -6.31
N VAL A 165 -9.79 -8.70 -5.30
CA VAL A 165 -8.32 -8.72 -5.37
C VAL A 165 -7.77 -10.13 -5.63
N TRP A 166 -8.45 -11.16 -5.10
CA TRP A 166 -8.05 -12.55 -5.30
C TRP A 166 -8.43 -13.10 -6.67
N THR A 167 -9.54 -12.65 -7.24
CA THR A 167 -10.10 -13.20 -8.49
C THR A 167 -9.65 -12.45 -9.76
N ASN A 168 -9.15 -11.26 -9.62
CA ASN A 168 -8.60 -10.45 -10.70
C ASN A 168 -7.08 -10.55 -10.78
#